data_013e18558fe366042e80e83aa6e31aee
#
_entry.id   013e18558fe366042e80e83aa6e31aee
#
_cell.length_a   1.000
_cell.length_b   1.000
_cell.length_c   1.000
_cell.angle_alpha   90.00
_cell.angle_beta   90.00
_cell.angle_gamma   90.00
#
_symmetry.space_group_name_H-M   'P 1'
#
loop_
_entity.id
_entity.type
_entity.pdbx_description
1 polymer ?
#
loop_
_entity_poly.entity_id
_entity_poly.type
_entity_poly.pdbx_seq_one_letter_code
_entity_poly.pdbx_strand_id
1 'polypeptide(L)' 'MRTDLITREGFDALQQELNYLWREKRPDVTAKVAWAASLGDRSENADYQYNKKLLRETDRRIRFLRKRLLHRD' A
#
# COMPACT_ATOMS: atom_id res chain seq x y z
N MET A 1 22.67 -13.11 -15.29
CA MET A 1 21.23 -13.19 -15.07
C MET A 1 20.65 -11.85 -14.74
N ARG A 2 19.63 -11.48 -15.43
CA ARG A 2 18.97 -10.22 -15.19
C ARG A 2 17.96 -10.39 -14.07
N THR A 3 18.16 -9.69 -12.99
CA THR A 3 17.23 -9.81 -11.86
C THR A 3 16.02 -8.92 -12.02
N ASP A 4 16.05 -8.02 -12.97
CA ASP A 4 14.96 -7.10 -13.22
C ASP A 4 13.96 -7.61 -14.25
N LEU A 5 14.20 -8.78 -14.82
CA LEU A 5 13.24 -9.38 -15.73
C LEU A 5 12.10 -10.01 -14.96
N ILE A 6 10.89 -9.74 -15.43
CA ILE A 6 9.68 -10.26 -14.82
C ILE A 6 8.99 -11.19 -15.80
N THR A 7 8.64 -12.40 -15.32
CA THR A 7 7.84 -13.31 -16.12
C THR A 7 6.42 -12.76 -16.25
N ARG A 8 5.67 -13.29 -17.22
CA ARG A 8 4.28 -12.91 -17.40
C ARG A 8 3.48 -13.14 -16.13
N GLU A 9 3.66 -14.33 -15.54
CA GLU A 9 2.97 -14.67 -14.30
C GLU A 9 3.35 -13.73 -13.17
N GLY A 10 4.64 -13.38 -13.08
CA GLY A 10 5.10 -12.45 -12.08
C GLY A 10 4.52 -11.07 -12.28
N PHE A 11 4.47 -10.60 -13.53
CA PHE A 11 3.89 -9.32 -13.84
C PHE A 11 2.41 -9.27 -13.46
N ASP A 12 1.67 -10.31 -13.82
CA ASP A 12 0.25 -10.38 -13.52
C ASP A 12 0.00 -10.40 -12.01
N ALA A 13 0.84 -11.12 -11.27
CA ALA A 13 0.70 -11.18 -9.80
C ALA A 13 0.93 -9.81 -9.18
N LEU A 14 1.95 -9.09 -9.65
CA LEU A 14 2.23 -7.74 -9.13
C LEU A 14 1.11 -6.77 -9.49
N GLN A 15 0.57 -6.92 -10.69
CA GLN A 15 -0.55 -6.07 -11.13
C GLN A 15 -1.78 -6.31 -10.27
N GLN A 16 -2.06 -7.57 -9.95
CA GLN A 16 -3.19 -7.90 -9.09
C GLN A 16 -2.99 -7.37 -7.68
N GLU A 17 -1.78 -7.48 -7.16
CA GLU A 17 -1.49 -6.94 -5.85
C GLU A 17 -1.68 -5.42 -5.84
N LEU A 18 -1.17 -4.73 -6.86
CA LEU A 18 -1.33 -3.28 -6.95
C LEU A 18 -2.80 -2.89 -6.99
N ASN A 19 -3.58 -3.60 -7.79
CA ASN A 19 -5.01 -3.32 -7.87
C ASN A 19 -5.70 -3.51 -6.52
N TYR A 20 -5.35 -4.59 -5.81
CA TYR A 20 -5.93 -4.82 -4.49
C TYR A 20 -5.56 -3.71 -3.52
N LEU A 21 -4.28 -3.35 -3.48
CA LEU A 21 -3.82 -2.32 -2.54
C LEU A 21 -4.47 -0.98 -2.83
N TRP A 22 -4.59 -0.65 -4.11
CA TRP A 22 -5.12 0.66 -4.50
C TRP A 22 -6.63 0.74 -4.34
N ARG A 23 -7.35 -0.32 -4.71
CA ARG A 23 -8.80 -0.28 -4.76
C ARG A 23 -9.48 -0.73 -3.48
N GLU A 24 -8.83 -1.58 -2.70
CA GLU A 24 -9.45 -2.15 -1.52
C GLU A 24 -8.73 -1.82 -0.24
N LYS A 25 -7.43 -2.11 -0.16
CA LYS A 25 -6.72 -1.93 1.09
C LYS A 25 -6.53 -0.46 1.44
N ARG A 26 -6.06 0.35 0.50
CA ARG A 26 -5.79 1.75 0.80
C ARG A 26 -7.04 2.51 1.24
N PRO A 27 -8.18 2.37 0.54
CA PRO A 27 -9.39 3.05 0.99
C PRO A 27 -9.82 2.60 2.39
N ASP A 28 -9.68 1.31 2.69
CA ASP A 28 -10.04 0.80 4.00
C ASP A 28 -9.14 1.39 5.09
N VAL A 29 -7.83 1.38 4.85
CA VAL A 29 -6.87 1.93 5.82
C VAL A 29 -7.08 3.43 5.99
N THR A 30 -7.33 4.14 4.89
CA THR A 30 -7.58 5.58 4.94
C THR A 30 -8.81 5.89 5.79
N ALA A 31 -9.86 5.09 5.62
CA ALA A 31 -11.07 5.26 6.44
C ALA A 31 -10.78 5.02 7.92
N LYS A 32 -9.94 4.04 8.21
CA LYS A 32 -9.57 3.76 9.61
C LYS A 32 -8.73 4.87 10.22
N VAL A 33 -7.84 5.47 9.42
CA VAL A 33 -7.08 6.62 9.90
C VAL A 33 -8.01 7.77 10.23
N ALA A 34 -8.97 8.04 9.35
CA ALA A 34 -9.93 9.12 9.58
C ALA A 34 -10.78 8.85 10.82
N TRP A 35 -11.24 7.60 10.96
CA TRP A 35 -12.01 7.23 12.14
C TRP A 35 -11.19 7.44 13.41
N ALA A 36 -9.97 6.93 13.43
CA ALA A 36 -9.13 7.05 14.62
C ALA A 36 -8.81 8.51 14.95
N ALA A 37 -8.61 9.33 13.90
CA ALA A 37 -8.34 10.76 14.12
C ALA A 37 -9.51 11.45 14.79
N SER A 38 -10.74 10.98 14.54
CA SER A 38 -11.92 11.59 15.13
C SER A 38 -12.07 11.29 16.62
N LEU A 39 -11.28 10.36 17.16
CA LEU A 39 -11.36 9.97 18.55
C LEU A 39 -10.66 10.97 19.50
N GLY A 40 -9.94 11.96 18.98
CA GLY A 40 -9.37 12.99 19.81
C GLY A 40 -7.86 13.09 19.70
N ASP A 41 -7.16 13.03 20.84
CA ASP A 41 -5.72 13.26 20.91
C ASP A 41 -4.93 12.27 20.04
N ARG A 42 -4.33 12.79 18.98
CA ARG A 42 -3.63 11.95 18.01
C ARG A 42 -2.32 11.40 18.53
N SER A 43 -1.66 12.15 19.41
CA SER A 43 -0.35 11.73 19.90
C SER A 43 -0.44 10.54 20.85
N GLU A 44 -1.56 10.38 21.53
CA GLU A 44 -1.76 9.28 22.48
C GLU A 44 -2.77 8.27 21.98
N ASN A 45 -3.20 8.40 20.74
CA ASN A 45 -4.20 7.53 20.14
C ASN A 45 -3.49 6.40 19.42
N ALA A 46 -3.43 5.22 20.06
CA ALA A 46 -2.74 4.07 19.49
C ALA A 46 -3.35 3.62 18.18
N ASP A 47 -4.68 3.71 18.07
CA ASP A 47 -5.35 3.31 16.82
C ASP A 47 -4.94 4.24 15.68
N TYR A 48 -4.86 5.53 15.95
CA TYR A 48 -4.44 6.48 14.93
C TYR A 48 -3.00 6.21 14.50
N GLN A 49 -2.10 6.02 15.46
CA GLN A 49 -0.70 5.78 15.15
C GLN A 49 -0.51 4.47 14.37
N TYR A 50 -1.21 3.43 14.78
CA TYR A 50 -1.10 2.14 14.12
C TYR A 50 -1.59 2.23 12.67
N ASN A 51 -2.77 2.82 12.48
CA ASN A 51 -3.35 2.87 11.13
C ASN A 51 -2.59 3.84 10.23
N LYS A 52 -2.02 4.91 10.81
CA LYS A 52 -1.20 5.84 10.04
C LYS A 52 0.07 5.15 9.55
N LYS A 53 0.68 4.33 10.41
CA LYS A 53 1.85 3.56 10.01
C LYS A 53 1.49 2.57 8.90
N LEU A 54 0.35 1.90 9.04
CA LEU A 54 -0.12 0.94 8.05
C LEU A 54 -0.36 1.64 6.71
N LEU A 55 -0.91 2.84 6.72
CA LEU A 55 -1.12 3.60 5.50
C LEU A 55 0.22 3.92 4.83
N ARG A 56 1.21 4.33 5.61
CA ARG A 56 2.54 4.62 5.07
C ARG A 56 3.14 3.38 4.42
N GLU A 57 3.01 2.23 5.07
CA GLU A 57 3.53 0.98 4.52
C GLU A 57 2.81 0.58 3.25
N THR A 58 1.50 0.77 3.23
CA THR A 58 0.69 0.48 2.05
C THR A 58 1.12 1.37 0.88
N ASP A 59 1.29 2.66 1.13
CA ASP A 59 1.72 3.58 0.08
C ASP A 59 3.13 3.27 -0.42
N ARG A 60 4.02 2.85 0.48
CA ARG A 60 5.37 2.46 0.09
C ARG A 60 5.33 1.26 -0.84
N ARG A 61 4.51 0.27 -0.51
CA ARG A 61 4.38 -0.91 -1.34
C ARG A 61 3.78 -0.57 -2.70
N ILE A 62 2.78 0.31 -2.72
CA ILE A 62 2.18 0.76 -3.97
C ILE A 62 3.23 1.41 -4.86
N ARG A 63 4.06 2.29 -4.30
CA ARG A 63 5.12 2.95 -5.08
C ARG A 63 6.12 1.93 -5.62
N PHE A 64 6.48 0.95 -4.79
CA PHE A 64 7.38 -0.10 -5.23
C PHE A 64 6.79 -0.87 -6.41
N LEU A 65 5.53 -1.27 -6.29
CA LEU A 65 4.89 -2.04 -7.35
C LEU A 65 4.76 -1.25 -8.63
N ARG A 66 4.39 0.02 -8.53
CA ARG A 66 4.28 0.88 -9.71
C ARG A 66 5.63 1.00 -10.41
N LYS A 67 6.67 1.23 -9.65
CA LYS A 67 8.00 1.38 -10.21
C LYS A 67 8.45 0.07 -10.86
N ARG A 68 8.19 -1.04 -10.20
CA ARG A 68 8.56 -2.35 -10.73
C ARG A 68 7.84 -2.64 -12.06
N LEU A 69 6.55 -2.33 -12.12
CA LEU A 69 5.77 -2.58 -13.32
C LEU A 69 6.16 -1.65 -14.46
N LEU A 70 6.54 -0.43 -14.16
CA LEU A 70 6.97 0.52 -15.20
C LEU A 70 8.30 0.13 -15.81
N HIS A 71 9.15 -0.55 -15.06
CA HIS A 71 10.50 -0.90 -15.53
C HIS A 71 10.61 -2.31 -16.08
N ARG A 72 9.49 -2.93 -16.38
CA ARG A 72 9.52 -4.21 -17.07
C ARG A 72 9.92 -4.02 -18.52
N ASP A 73 10.46 -5.03 -19.10
CA ASP A 73 10.81 -5.01 -20.51
C ASP A 73 9.86 -5.86 -21.32
#